data_b97865b2e0ed6bcb6bbfb250e07551bd
#
_entry.id   b97865b2e0ed6bcb6bbfb250e07551bd
#
_cell.length_a   1.000
_cell.length_b   1.000
_cell.length_c   1.000
_cell.angle_alpha   90.00
_cell.angle_beta   90.00
_cell.angle_gamma   90.00
#
_symmetry.space_group_name_H-M   'P 1'
#
loop_
_entity.id
_entity.type
_entity.pdbx_description
1 polymer ?
#
loop_
_entity_poly.entity_id
_entity_poly.type
_entity_poly.pdbx_seq_one_letter_code
_entity_poly.pdbx_strand_id
1 'polypeptide(L)'
;MSAQSLTHDARRILLAQALRALAYGFGSVLLGVTLDERGYSSTEAGLIIAAVLAGTVLASMAVGRYADRLGRRRCYAILYVVLAGVGVAFAASHTVWLLIAFALTGALSTEVVESGPFTSLEQSMLATELSGDARVRGYGAYNAVASAAGSLGALAAGGLSLLHDAWSGAPADGWFFLVFVPVALAGAAVGRSLTDHVEAAPEVRRRREPAQRLGPSRGVIVRLSGLFALDSFGGGFVVQAFIAFWLANRFGASLGTIGVVFFAVGVLQTASFLVAPRLAERFGLLPTMVFTHLPSNLLLAAIAFAPNLATAVALLLARTLLSQMDVPTRQAYVMALVTPAERTPAAAYTNTARYVVRPIGPVLAGAAQSVALGLPFLIAGSIKSVYDLILWRWFSRVEIPSEDATPPPPAPAARGAR
;
A
#
# COMPACT_ATOMS: atom_id res chain seq x y z
N MET A 1 -21.42 4.92 25.99
CA MET A 1 -21.48 5.06 24.51
C MET A 1 -21.53 3.64 23.94
N SER A 2 -22.67 3.23 23.37
CA SER A 2 -22.85 1.89 22.82
C SER A 2 -21.91 1.69 21.63
N ALA A 3 -21.09 0.65 21.67
CA ALA A 3 -20.33 0.19 20.52
C ALA A 3 -21.35 -0.25 19.47
N GLN A 4 -21.65 0.62 18.49
CA GLN A 4 -22.44 0.22 17.33
C GLN A 4 -21.71 -0.96 16.67
N SER A 5 -22.34 -2.14 16.73
CA SER A 5 -21.79 -3.33 16.08
C SER A 5 -21.68 -3.07 14.57
N LEU A 6 -20.55 -3.47 13.99
CA LEU A 6 -20.36 -3.43 12.54
C LEU A 6 -21.53 -4.11 11.84
N THR A 7 -22.01 -3.55 10.75
CA THR A 7 -23.06 -4.14 9.91
C THR A 7 -22.65 -5.52 9.40
N HIS A 8 -23.59 -6.32 8.97
CA HIS A 8 -23.32 -7.66 8.46
C HIS A 8 -22.40 -7.60 7.23
N ASP A 9 -22.62 -6.65 6.31
CA ASP A 9 -21.82 -6.47 5.11
C ASP A 9 -20.42 -5.93 5.46
N ALA A 10 -20.29 -5.01 6.42
CA ALA A 10 -18.98 -4.55 6.88
C ALA A 10 -18.11 -5.69 7.44
N ARG A 11 -18.71 -6.64 8.20
CA ARG A 11 -17.98 -7.82 8.69
C ARG A 11 -17.53 -8.75 7.56
N ARG A 12 -18.37 -8.94 6.54
CA ARG A 12 -18.05 -9.75 5.35
C ARG A 12 -16.93 -9.12 4.53
N ILE A 13 -16.95 -7.80 4.36
CA ILE A 13 -15.86 -7.07 3.69
C ILE A 13 -14.55 -7.23 4.46
N LEU A 14 -14.58 -7.10 5.79
CA LEU A 14 -13.39 -7.33 6.62
C LEU A 14 -12.86 -8.76 6.53
N LEU A 15 -13.75 -9.76 6.45
CA LEU A 15 -13.36 -11.17 6.25
C LEU A 15 -12.70 -11.37 4.88
N ALA A 16 -13.28 -10.84 3.81
CA ALA A 16 -12.70 -10.91 2.47
C ALA A 16 -11.34 -10.21 2.41
N GLN A 17 -11.22 -9.05 3.07
CA GLN A 17 -9.94 -8.35 3.22
C GLN A 17 -8.91 -9.20 3.97
N ALA A 18 -9.29 -9.86 5.07
CA ALA A 18 -8.39 -10.71 5.84
C ALA A 18 -7.84 -11.88 4.99
N LEU A 19 -8.72 -12.58 4.28
CA LEU A 19 -8.34 -13.70 3.41
C LEU A 19 -7.38 -13.23 2.30
N ARG A 20 -7.69 -12.11 1.66
CA ARG A 20 -6.88 -11.55 0.60
C ARG A 20 -5.55 -11.01 1.12
N ALA A 21 -5.56 -10.30 2.26
CA ALA A 21 -4.35 -9.78 2.88
C ALA A 21 -3.38 -10.90 3.29
N LEU A 22 -3.90 -12.00 3.82
CA LEU A 22 -3.12 -13.20 4.10
C LEU A 22 -2.47 -13.74 2.81
N ALA A 23 -3.25 -13.87 1.73
CA ALA A 23 -2.73 -14.33 0.45
C ALA A 23 -1.69 -13.35 -0.15
N TYR A 24 -1.87 -12.03 0.01
CA TYR A 24 -0.92 -11.05 -0.49
C TYR A 24 0.39 -11.04 0.31
N GLY A 25 0.29 -11.15 1.65
CA GLY A 25 1.49 -11.30 2.49
C GLY A 25 2.27 -12.57 2.16
N PHE A 26 1.57 -13.68 1.99
CA PHE A 26 2.14 -14.94 1.50
C PHE A 26 2.79 -14.78 0.12
N GLY A 27 2.02 -14.27 -0.85
CA GLY A 27 2.45 -14.14 -2.24
C GLY A 27 3.58 -13.12 -2.45
N SER A 28 3.68 -12.08 -1.63
CA SER A 28 4.76 -11.09 -1.77
C SER A 28 6.13 -11.66 -1.37
N VAL A 29 6.16 -12.51 -0.33
CA VAL A 29 7.38 -13.23 0.07
C VAL A 29 7.70 -14.32 -0.94
N LEU A 30 6.70 -15.13 -1.29
CA LEU A 30 6.83 -16.19 -2.27
C LEU A 30 7.32 -15.69 -3.62
N LEU A 31 6.79 -14.54 -4.09
CA LEU A 31 7.19 -13.95 -5.38
C LEU A 31 8.69 -13.64 -5.41
N GLY A 32 9.20 -12.96 -4.38
CA GLY A 32 10.62 -12.61 -4.34
C GLY A 32 11.53 -13.82 -4.37
N VAL A 33 11.24 -14.83 -3.53
CA VAL A 33 12.04 -16.07 -3.46
C VAL A 33 11.92 -16.88 -4.75
N THR A 34 10.70 -17.08 -5.27
CA THR A 34 10.48 -17.84 -6.51
C THR A 34 11.16 -17.20 -7.72
N LEU A 35 11.25 -15.86 -7.79
CA LEU A 35 11.99 -15.19 -8.88
C LEU A 35 13.48 -15.50 -8.80
N ASP A 36 14.08 -15.57 -7.61
CA ASP A 36 15.48 -15.95 -7.43
C ASP A 36 15.71 -17.45 -7.75
N GLU A 37 14.89 -18.33 -7.18
CA GLU A 37 14.98 -19.80 -7.42
C GLU A 37 14.83 -20.19 -8.88
N ARG A 38 13.97 -19.46 -9.63
CA ARG A 38 13.80 -19.67 -11.08
C ARG A 38 14.92 -19.06 -11.91
N GLY A 39 15.92 -18.44 -11.29
CA GLY A 39 17.09 -17.86 -11.94
C GLY A 39 16.82 -16.60 -12.76
N TYR A 40 15.74 -15.87 -12.45
CA TYR A 40 15.50 -14.58 -13.11
C TYR A 40 16.58 -13.56 -12.70
N SER A 41 17.05 -12.82 -13.69
CA SER A 41 17.96 -11.69 -13.44
C SER A 41 17.28 -10.62 -12.59
N SER A 42 18.09 -9.81 -11.87
CA SER A 42 17.57 -8.69 -11.09
C SER A 42 16.73 -7.72 -11.93
N THR A 43 17.05 -7.55 -13.22
CA THR A 43 16.27 -6.72 -14.15
C THR A 43 14.91 -7.34 -14.46
N GLU A 44 14.84 -8.64 -14.75
CA GLU A 44 13.59 -9.36 -15.00
C GLU A 44 12.70 -9.36 -13.76
N ALA A 45 13.27 -9.63 -12.58
CA ALA A 45 12.56 -9.54 -11.31
C ALA A 45 11.99 -8.13 -11.09
N GLY A 46 12.80 -7.09 -11.32
CA GLY A 46 12.38 -5.70 -11.26
C GLY A 46 11.22 -5.37 -12.20
N LEU A 47 11.26 -5.87 -13.45
CA LEU A 47 10.19 -5.68 -14.44
C LEU A 47 8.88 -6.37 -14.02
N ILE A 48 8.94 -7.61 -13.54
CA ILE A 48 7.76 -8.35 -13.08
C ILE A 48 7.13 -7.63 -11.88
N ILE A 49 7.93 -7.22 -10.88
CA ILE A 49 7.45 -6.50 -9.70
C ILE A 49 6.89 -5.13 -10.09
N ALA A 50 7.52 -4.43 -11.02
CA ALA A 50 7.01 -3.16 -11.55
C ALA A 50 5.66 -3.34 -12.24
N ALA A 51 5.49 -4.43 -13.01
CA ALA A 51 4.22 -4.76 -13.65
C ALA A 51 3.10 -5.03 -12.63
N VAL A 52 3.39 -5.69 -11.51
CA VAL A 52 2.44 -5.85 -10.39
C VAL A 52 1.99 -4.49 -9.86
N LEU A 53 2.92 -3.58 -9.59
CA LEU A 53 2.60 -2.24 -9.09
C LEU A 53 1.85 -1.39 -10.13
N ALA A 54 2.29 -1.42 -11.39
CA ALA A 54 1.60 -0.71 -12.48
C ALA A 54 0.18 -1.24 -12.69
N GLY A 55 0.04 -2.57 -12.66
CA GLY A 55 -1.27 -3.23 -12.76
C GLY A 55 -2.21 -2.79 -11.64
N THR A 56 -1.76 -2.74 -10.39
CA THR A 56 -2.60 -2.28 -9.27
C THR A 56 -3.07 -0.84 -9.45
N VAL A 57 -2.23 0.04 -9.99
CA VAL A 57 -2.61 1.43 -10.32
C VAL A 57 -3.65 1.47 -11.42
N LEU A 58 -3.40 0.80 -12.54
CA LEU A 58 -4.29 0.76 -13.70
C LEU A 58 -5.65 0.16 -13.35
N ALA A 59 -5.66 -0.96 -12.63
CA ALA A 59 -6.89 -1.62 -12.20
C ALA A 59 -7.66 -0.79 -11.18
N SER A 60 -6.99 -0.08 -10.25
CA SER A 60 -7.64 0.84 -9.32
C SER A 60 -8.30 2.00 -10.04
N MET A 61 -7.65 2.56 -11.06
CA MET A 61 -8.24 3.61 -11.91
C MET A 61 -9.45 3.09 -12.69
N ALA A 62 -9.38 1.86 -13.22
CA ALA A 62 -10.48 1.21 -13.92
C ALA A 62 -11.67 0.97 -12.97
N VAL A 63 -11.42 0.43 -11.77
CA VAL A 63 -12.46 0.25 -10.74
C VAL A 63 -13.08 1.58 -10.37
N GLY A 64 -12.30 2.62 -10.07
CA GLY A 64 -12.82 3.94 -9.73
C GLY A 64 -13.70 4.57 -10.84
N ARG A 65 -13.43 4.20 -12.11
CA ARG A 65 -14.21 4.72 -13.25
C ARG A 65 -15.45 3.90 -13.57
N TYR A 66 -15.38 2.57 -13.40
CA TYR A 66 -16.39 1.66 -13.95
C TYR A 66 -17.20 0.90 -12.91
N ALA A 67 -16.72 0.77 -11.65
CA ALA A 67 -17.36 -0.07 -10.65
C ALA A 67 -18.80 0.33 -10.35
N ASP A 68 -19.09 1.62 -10.21
CA ASP A 68 -20.45 2.10 -9.94
C ASP A 68 -21.41 1.89 -11.13
N ARG A 69 -20.90 1.80 -12.37
CA ARG A 69 -21.71 1.54 -13.57
C ARG A 69 -21.97 0.06 -13.78
N LEU A 70 -20.95 -0.78 -13.61
CA LEU A 70 -21.03 -2.23 -13.79
C LEU A 70 -21.69 -2.94 -12.60
N GLY A 71 -21.73 -2.27 -11.44
CA GLY A 71 -22.10 -2.80 -10.14
C GLY A 71 -20.85 -3.26 -9.36
N ARG A 72 -20.76 -2.79 -8.12
CA ARG A 72 -19.60 -3.05 -7.24
C ARG A 72 -19.40 -4.54 -6.98
N ARG A 73 -20.49 -5.30 -6.76
CA ARG A 73 -20.46 -6.75 -6.54
C ARG A 73 -19.94 -7.51 -7.75
N ARG A 74 -20.35 -7.09 -8.98
CA ARG A 74 -19.86 -7.70 -10.24
C ARG A 74 -18.38 -7.43 -10.43
N CYS A 75 -17.92 -6.19 -10.24
CA CYS A 75 -16.51 -5.83 -10.30
C CYS A 75 -15.70 -6.66 -9.29
N TYR A 76 -16.22 -6.85 -8.09
CA TYR A 76 -15.59 -7.64 -7.05
C TYR A 76 -15.42 -9.11 -7.48
N ALA A 77 -16.45 -9.72 -8.06
CA ALA A 77 -16.37 -11.08 -8.60
C ALA A 77 -15.35 -11.19 -9.75
N ILE A 78 -15.33 -10.23 -10.67
CA ILE A 78 -14.37 -10.19 -11.78
C ILE A 78 -12.92 -10.13 -11.23
N LEU A 79 -12.66 -9.28 -10.25
CA LEU A 79 -11.34 -9.16 -9.64
C LEU A 79 -10.87 -10.47 -9.02
N TYR A 80 -11.76 -11.23 -8.37
CA TYR A 80 -11.41 -12.55 -7.82
C TYR A 80 -11.16 -13.60 -8.91
N VAL A 81 -11.93 -13.59 -10.00
CA VAL A 81 -11.65 -14.50 -11.14
C VAL A 81 -10.27 -14.18 -11.74
N VAL A 82 -9.95 -12.89 -11.90
CA VAL A 82 -8.64 -12.46 -12.40
C VAL A 82 -7.54 -12.89 -11.41
N LEU A 83 -7.75 -12.73 -10.10
CA LEU A 83 -6.79 -13.15 -9.07
C LEU A 83 -6.49 -14.66 -9.14
N ALA A 84 -7.53 -15.50 -9.33
CA ALA A 84 -7.34 -16.93 -9.54
C ALA A 84 -6.50 -17.21 -10.79
N GLY A 85 -6.80 -16.54 -11.91
CA GLY A 85 -6.04 -16.66 -13.15
C GLY A 85 -4.57 -16.26 -12.99
N VAL A 86 -4.29 -15.19 -12.25
CA VAL A 86 -2.93 -14.76 -11.91
C VAL A 86 -2.22 -15.83 -11.09
N GLY A 87 -2.88 -16.39 -10.07
CA GLY A 87 -2.30 -17.48 -9.27
C GLY A 87 -1.90 -18.68 -10.13
N VAL A 88 -2.77 -19.11 -11.06
CA VAL A 88 -2.47 -20.22 -12.00
C VAL A 88 -1.31 -19.84 -12.93
N ALA A 89 -1.28 -18.62 -13.48
CA ALA A 89 -0.24 -18.18 -14.39
C ALA A 89 1.14 -18.15 -13.72
N PHE A 90 1.22 -17.63 -12.48
CA PHE A 90 2.47 -17.58 -11.73
C PHE A 90 2.93 -18.96 -11.26
N ALA A 91 2.00 -19.88 -11.01
CA ALA A 91 2.34 -21.28 -10.70
C ALA A 91 2.89 -22.03 -11.93
N ALA A 92 2.22 -21.92 -13.07
CA ALA A 92 2.46 -22.77 -14.23
C ALA A 92 3.47 -22.20 -15.25
N SER A 93 3.71 -20.87 -15.26
CA SER A 93 4.56 -20.23 -16.27
C SER A 93 5.92 -19.83 -15.74
N HIS A 94 6.94 -19.99 -16.62
CA HIS A 94 8.29 -19.47 -16.43
C HIS A 94 8.63 -18.36 -17.44
N THR A 95 7.67 -17.96 -18.28
CA THR A 95 7.89 -16.97 -19.33
C THR A 95 7.70 -15.55 -18.75
N VAL A 96 8.75 -14.74 -18.72
CA VAL A 96 8.76 -13.35 -18.18
C VAL A 96 7.59 -12.53 -18.72
N TRP A 97 7.39 -12.53 -20.06
CA TRP A 97 6.35 -11.71 -20.69
C TRP A 97 4.93 -12.13 -20.31
N LEU A 98 4.72 -13.44 -20.08
CA LEU A 98 3.43 -13.93 -19.61
C LEU A 98 3.18 -13.54 -18.17
N LEU A 99 4.19 -13.63 -17.30
CA LEU A 99 4.10 -13.16 -15.92
C LEU A 99 3.82 -11.64 -15.86
N ILE A 100 4.49 -10.84 -16.69
CA ILE A 100 4.25 -9.40 -16.82
C ILE A 100 2.81 -9.13 -17.27
N ALA A 101 2.30 -9.84 -18.28
CA ALA A 101 0.94 -9.65 -18.79
C ALA A 101 -0.12 -9.93 -17.69
N PHE A 102 0.04 -11.01 -16.93
CA PHE A 102 -0.85 -11.30 -15.81
C PHE A 102 -0.67 -10.34 -14.63
N ALA A 103 0.55 -9.91 -14.32
CA ALA A 103 0.84 -8.91 -13.31
C ALA A 103 0.14 -7.57 -13.60
N LEU A 104 0.13 -7.14 -14.87
CA LEU A 104 -0.53 -5.90 -15.32
C LEU A 104 -2.06 -5.92 -15.15
N THR A 105 -2.68 -7.06 -14.90
CA THR A 105 -4.12 -7.13 -14.55
C THR A 105 -4.44 -6.45 -13.22
N GLY A 106 -3.44 -6.30 -12.34
CA GLY A 106 -3.55 -5.61 -11.06
C GLY A 106 -4.29 -6.35 -9.96
N ALA A 107 -4.66 -7.61 -10.17
CA ALA A 107 -5.31 -8.42 -9.13
C ALA A 107 -4.32 -8.95 -8.10
N LEU A 108 -3.05 -9.18 -8.46
CA LEU A 108 -1.96 -9.46 -7.53
C LEU A 108 -1.43 -8.15 -6.95
N SER A 109 -1.11 -8.15 -5.67
CA SER A 109 -0.41 -7.04 -5.02
C SER A 109 0.74 -7.55 -4.14
N THR A 110 1.82 -6.79 -4.12
CA THR A 110 2.94 -6.98 -3.17
C THR A 110 2.79 -6.11 -1.92
N GLU A 111 1.69 -5.38 -1.84
CA GLU A 111 1.39 -4.49 -0.72
C GLU A 111 0.07 -4.87 -0.09
N VAL A 112 0.07 -5.04 1.22
CA VAL A 112 -1.07 -5.60 1.96
C VAL A 112 -2.07 -4.52 2.38
N VAL A 113 -1.60 -3.34 2.75
CA VAL A 113 -2.44 -2.32 3.41
C VAL A 113 -2.95 -1.24 2.46
N GLU A 114 -2.13 -0.74 1.55
CA GLU A 114 -2.44 0.49 0.80
C GLU A 114 -2.85 0.26 -0.66
N SER A 115 -3.14 -0.96 -1.10
CA SER A 115 -3.08 -1.16 -2.53
C SER A 115 -4.22 -1.89 -3.18
N GLY A 116 -4.50 -1.42 -4.36
CA GLY A 116 -5.11 -2.15 -5.43
C GLY A 116 -6.60 -1.90 -5.62
N PRO A 117 -7.13 -2.50 -6.68
CA PRO A 117 -8.51 -2.32 -7.09
C PRO A 117 -9.51 -2.85 -6.06
N PHE A 118 -9.15 -3.89 -5.33
CA PHE A 118 -9.98 -4.42 -4.24
C PHE A 118 -10.13 -3.40 -3.11
N THR A 119 -9.02 -2.80 -2.66
CA THR A 119 -9.05 -1.81 -1.56
C THR A 119 -9.91 -0.61 -1.93
N SER A 120 -9.79 -0.10 -3.15
CA SER A 120 -10.62 1.00 -3.65
C SER A 120 -12.10 0.66 -3.63
N LEU A 121 -12.45 -0.58 -4.01
CA LEU A 121 -13.83 -1.06 -4.06
C LEU A 121 -14.40 -1.30 -2.67
N GLU A 122 -13.66 -2.02 -1.81
CA GLU A 122 -14.07 -2.34 -0.45
C GLU A 122 -14.23 -1.09 0.43
N GLN A 123 -13.31 -0.12 0.31
CA GLN A 123 -13.43 1.16 1.02
C GLN A 123 -14.66 1.94 0.56
N SER A 124 -15.00 1.90 -0.74
CA SER A 124 -16.22 2.54 -1.23
C SER A 124 -17.50 1.86 -0.74
N MET A 125 -17.50 0.52 -0.62
CA MET A 125 -18.60 -0.24 -0.01
C MET A 125 -18.73 0.07 1.49
N LEU A 126 -17.62 0.07 2.24
CA LEU A 126 -17.60 0.42 3.65
C LEU A 126 -18.07 1.86 3.90
N ALA A 127 -17.75 2.80 3.00
CA ALA A 127 -18.22 4.18 3.09
C ALA A 127 -19.74 4.29 2.96
N THR A 128 -20.37 3.37 2.25
CA THR A 128 -21.83 3.31 2.11
C THR A 128 -22.49 2.72 3.37
N GLU A 129 -21.84 1.73 3.98
CA GLU A 129 -22.34 1.02 5.17
C GLU A 129 -22.14 1.78 6.50
N LEU A 130 -21.14 2.65 6.57
CA LEU A 130 -20.70 3.31 7.79
C LEU A 130 -20.73 4.84 7.64
N SER A 131 -21.18 5.52 8.71
CA SER A 131 -21.24 6.99 8.74
C SER A 131 -20.49 7.56 9.96
N GLY A 132 -20.08 8.84 9.89
CA GLY A 132 -19.44 9.56 10.98
C GLY A 132 -18.25 8.80 11.59
N ASP A 133 -18.19 8.74 12.93
CA ASP A 133 -17.12 8.09 13.68
C ASP A 133 -17.04 6.57 13.44
N ALA A 134 -18.15 5.92 13.08
CA ALA A 134 -18.16 4.49 12.73
C ALA A 134 -17.35 4.23 11.44
N ARG A 135 -17.34 5.16 10.50
CA ARG A 135 -16.53 5.07 9.27
C ARG A 135 -15.03 5.13 9.57
N VAL A 136 -14.62 6.06 10.43
CA VAL A 136 -13.20 6.19 10.83
C VAL A 136 -12.73 4.91 11.52
N ARG A 137 -13.52 4.39 12.47
CA ARG A 137 -13.21 3.12 13.16
C ARG A 137 -13.20 1.94 12.19
N GLY A 138 -14.13 1.91 11.22
CA GLY A 138 -14.21 0.87 10.20
C GLY A 138 -12.97 0.82 9.31
N TYR A 139 -12.47 1.96 8.87
CA TYR A 139 -11.22 2.02 8.10
C TYR A 139 -9.99 1.67 8.94
N GLY A 140 -9.97 2.07 10.21
CA GLY A 140 -8.92 1.65 11.15
C GLY A 140 -8.89 0.12 11.32
N ALA A 141 -10.05 -0.49 11.54
CA ALA A 141 -10.18 -1.95 11.63
C ALA A 141 -9.79 -2.65 10.31
N TYR A 142 -10.18 -2.09 9.16
CA TYR A 142 -9.81 -2.60 7.84
C TYR A 142 -8.29 -2.67 7.66
N ASN A 143 -7.57 -1.59 7.98
CA ASN A 143 -6.11 -1.55 7.86
C ASN A 143 -5.41 -2.45 8.91
N ALA A 144 -5.93 -2.51 10.13
CA ALA A 144 -5.38 -3.39 11.17
C ALA A 144 -5.52 -4.87 10.80
N VAL A 145 -6.71 -5.27 10.29
CA VAL A 145 -6.96 -6.63 9.79
C VAL A 145 -6.04 -6.95 8.62
N ALA A 146 -5.87 -6.01 7.67
CA ALA A 146 -4.96 -6.19 6.54
C ALA A 146 -3.52 -6.41 7.00
N SER A 147 -3.01 -5.56 7.90
CA SER A 147 -1.64 -5.68 8.40
C SER A 147 -1.40 -6.99 9.16
N ALA A 148 -2.31 -7.35 10.07
CA ALA A 148 -2.20 -8.58 10.86
C ALA A 148 -2.27 -9.83 9.96
N ALA A 149 -3.27 -9.91 9.06
CA ALA A 149 -3.44 -11.04 8.17
C ALA A 149 -2.27 -11.15 7.17
N GLY A 150 -1.77 -10.03 6.65
CA GLY A 150 -0.61 -10.02 5.76
C GLY A 150 0.66 -10.50 6.44
N SER A 151 0.87 -10.10 7.70
CA SER A 151 2.02 -10.59 8.49
C SER A 151 1.95 -12.10 8.72
N LEU A 152 0.76 -12.62 9.04
CA LEU A 152 0.54 -14.07 9.15
C LEU A 152 0.73 -14.77 7.81
N GLY A 153 0.33 -14.14 6.70
CA GLY A 153 0.57 -14.66 5.36
C GLY A 153 2.05 -14.78 5.03
N ALA A 154 2.85 -13.77 5.36
CA ALA A 154 4.30 -13.81 5.21
C ALA A 154 4.94 -14.94 6.04
N LEU A 155 4.48 -15.11 7.28
CA LEU A 155 4.91 -16.22 8.14
C LEU A 155 4.52 -17.58 7.55
N ALA A 156 3.31 -17.70 7.01
CA ALA A 156 2.83 -18.93 6.37
C ALA A 156 3.66 -19.30 5.13
N ALA A 157 4.12 -18.31 4.34
CA ALA A 157 5.06 -18.55 3.26
C ALA A 157 6.38 -19.14 3.78
N GLY A 158 6.89 -18.60 4.90
CA GLY A 158 8.05 -19.18 5.57
C GLY A 158 7.85 -20.62 6.04
N GLY A 159 6.62 -20.99 6.39
CA GLY A 159 6.27 -22.35 6.80
C GLY A 159 6.45 -23.42 5.69
N LEU A 160 6.54 -23.00 4.42
CA LEU A 160 6.80 -23.94 3.33
C LEU A 160 8.18 -24.61 3.45
N SER A 161 9.17 -23.95 4.01
CA SER A 161 10.46 -24.59 4.28
C SER A 161 10.33 -25.80 5.21
N LEU A 162 9.49 -25.69 6.24
CA LEU A 162 9.20 -26.81 7.14
C LEU A 162 8.47 -27.96 6.41
N LEU A 163 7.61 -27.62 5.44
CA LEU A 163 6.95 -28.62 4.60
C LEU A 163 7.96 -29.39 3.74
N HIS A 164 8.94 -28.69 3.14
CA HIS A 164 9.98 -29.33 2.34
C HIS A 164 10.92 -30.20 3.22
N ASP A 165 11.24 -29.75 4.42
CA ASP A 165 12.04 -30.54 5.39
C ASP A 165 11.30 -31.81 5.82
N ALA A 166 9.97 -31.74 6.01
CA ALA A 166 9.16 -32.86 6.45
C ALA A 166 8.74 -33.81 5.31
N TRP A 167 8.70 -33.31 4.09
CA TRP A 167 8.22 -34.06 2.92
C TRP A 167 9.07 -33.79 1.68
N SER A 168 9.96 -34.72 1.35
CA SER A 168 10.86 -34.62 0.19
C SER A 168 10.16 -34.59 -1.16
N GLY A 169 8.90 -34.99 -1.25
CA GLY A 169 8.05 -34.92 -2.45
C GLY A 169 7.22 -33.60 -2.55
N ALA A 170 7.44 -32.62 -1.67
CA ALA A 170 6.72 -31.36 -1.72
C ALA A 170 6.97 -30.66 -3.07
N PRO A 171 5.92 -30.05 -3.67
CA PRO A 171 6.07 -29.32 -4.91
C PRO A 171 6.99 -28.10 -4.73
N ALA A 172 7.68 -27.70 -5.81
CA ALA A 172 8.49 -26.48 -5.81
C ALA A 172 7.67 -25.26 -5.39
N ASP A 173 8.33 -24.29 -4.76
CA ASP A 173 7.69 -23.11 -4.14
C ASP A 173 6.73 -22.37 -5.08
N GLY A 174 7.08 -22.23 -6.36
CA GLY A 174 6.24 -21.59 -7.35
C GLY A 174 4.84 -22.17 -7.50
N TRP A 175 4.61 -23.45 -7.20
CA TRP A 175 3.27 -24.05 -7.25
C TRP A 175 2.35 -23.54 -6.16
N PHE A 176 2.87 -23.01 -5.07
CA PHE A 176 2.06 -22.45 -3.99
C PHE A 176 1.37 -21.13 -4.36
N PHE A 177 1.65 -20.53 -5.53
CA PHE A 177 0.79 -19.48 -6.08
C PHE A 177 -0.65 -19.96 -6.34
N LEU A 178 -0.88 -21.28 -6.45
CA LEU A 178 -2.23 -21.84 -6.54
C LEU A 178 -3.09 -21.53 -5.30
N VAL A 179 -2.52 -21.12 -4.17
CA VAL A 179 -3.27 -20.66 -2.98
C VAL A 179 -4.21 -19.49 -3.31
N PHE A 180 -3.89 -18.70 -4.32
CA PHE A 180 -4.78 -17.63 -4.78
C PHE A 180 -6.10 -18.15 -5.34
N VAL A 181 -6.17 -19.39 -5.83
CA VAL A 181 -7.41 -19.98 -6.36
C VAL A 181 -8.46 -20.19 -5.24
N PRO A 182 -8.18 -20.97 -4.16
CA PRO A 182 -9.14 -21.12 -3.07
C PRO A 182 -9.47 -19.79 -2.37
N VAL A 183 -8.50 -18.88 -2.22
CA VAL A 183 -8.75 -17.53 -1.69
C VAL A 183 -9.68 -16.74 -2.59
N ALA A 184 -9.49 -16.80 -3.90
CA ALA A 184 -10.38 -16.15 -4.87
C ALA A 184 -11.80 -16.74 -4.83
N LEU A 185 -11.94 -18.06 -4.73
CA LEU A 185 -13.24 -18.73 -4.60
C LEU A 185 -13.95 -18.30 -3.29
N ALA A 186 -13.22 -18.31 -2.17
CA ALA A 186 -13.75 -17.87 -0.88
C ALA A 186 -14.16 -16.38 -0.91
N GLY A 187 -13.31 -15.51 -1.46
CA GLY A 187 -13.61 -14.09 -1.62
C GLY A 187 -14.79 -13.82 -2.56
N ALA A 188 -14.89 -14.55 -3.67
CA ALA A 188 -16.03 -14.48 -4.57
C ALA A 188 -17.34 -14.95 -3.89
N ALA A 189 -17.29 -16.00 -3.06
CA ALA A 189 -18.43 -16.46 -2.26
C ALA A 189 -18.86 -15.40 -1.27
N VAL A 190 -17.92 -14.76 -0.56
CA VAL A 190 -18.21 -13.62 0.32
C VAL A 190 -18.83 -12.47 -0.47
N GLY A 191 -18.27 -12.12 -1.63
CA GLY A 191 -18.79 -11.06 -2.50
C GLY A 191 -20.23 -11.31 -2.95
N ARG A 192 -20.59 -12.56 -3.27
CA ARG A 192 -21.99 -12.93 -3.59
C ARG A 192 -22.94 -12.81 -2.41
N SER A 193 -22.45 -12.95 -1.20
CA SER A 193 -23.25 -12.85 0.02
C SER A 193 -23.52 -11.40 0.45
N LEU A 194 -22.84 -10.40 -0.13
CA LEU A 194 -23.09 -8.99 0.14
C LEU A 194 -24.49 -8.59 -0.34
N THR A 195 -25.14 -7.71 0.41
CA THR A 195 -26.46 -7.19 0.07
C THR A 195 -26.39 -6.08 -0.98
N ASP A 196 -27.53 -5.66 -1.53
CA ASP A 196 -27.56 -4.55 -2.51
C ASP A 196 -27.24 -3.18 -1.86
N HIS A 197 -27.18 -3.09 -0.54
CA HIS A 197 -26.82 -1.85 0.17
C HIS A 197 -25.38 -1.39 -0.12
N VAL A 198 -24.47 -2.30 -0.48
CA VAL A 198 -23.09 -1.93 -0.83
C VAL A 198 -22.99 -1.27 -2.23
N GLU A 199 -24.04 -1.36 -3.04
CA GLU A 199 -24.08 -0.76 -4.38
C GLU A 199 -24.22 0.76 -4.30
N ALA A 200 -23.68 1.46 -5.31
CA ALA A 200 -23.86 2.89 -5.42
C ALA A 200 -25.33 3.25 -5.67
N ALA A 201 -25.83 4.28 -4.98
CA ALA A 201 -27.17 4.80 -5.22
C ALA A 201 -27.42 5.14 -6.70
N PRO A 202 -28.62 4.94 -7.23
CA PRO A 202 -28.93 5.19 -8.66
C PRO A 202 -28.57 6.60 -9.13
N GLU A 203 -28.63 7.58 -8.23
CA GLU A 203 -28.30 8.98 -8.49
C GLU A 203 -26.78 9.17 -8.70
N VAL A 204 -25.94 8.49 -7.92
CA VAL A 204 -24.47 8.49 -8.04
C VAL A 204 -24.06 7.82 -9.37
N ARG A 205 -24.76 6.76 -9.76
CA ARG A 205 -24.52 6.08 -11.05
C ARG A 205 -24.73 6.98 -12.25
N ARG A 206 -25.63 7.97 -12.15
CA ARG A 206 -26.00 8.90 -13.22
C ARG A 206 -25.20 10.20 -13.20
N ARG A 207 -24.76 10.67 -12.03
CA ARG A 207 -23.99 11.91 -11.89
C ARG A 207 -22.51 11.66 -12.14
N ARG A 208 -22.00 12.29 -13.16
CA ARG A 208 -20.58 12.60 -13.31
C ARG A 208 -20.38 13.92 -12.58
N GLU A 209 -20.11 13.88 -11.26
CA GLU A 209 -19.62 15.11 -10.62
C GLU A 209 -18.30 15.49 -11.29
N PRO A 210 -18.15 16.73 -11.76
CA PRO A 210 -16.87 17.22 -12.23
C PRO A 210 -15.88 17.07 -11.09
N ALA A 211 -14.66 16.56 -11.38
CA ALA A 211 -13.62 16.43 -10.40
C ALA A 211 -13.50 17.75 -9.63
N GLN A 212 -13.73 17.72 -8.32
CA GLN A 212 -13.64 18.92 -7.48
C GLN A 212 -12.24 19.51 -7.67
N ARG A 213 -12.19 20.78 -8.03
CA ARG A 213 -10.93 21.48 -8.30
C ARG A 213 -10.35 22.00 -7.00
N LEU A 214 -9.02 21.92 -6.87
CA LEU A 214 -8.31 22.64 -5.83
C LEU A 214 -8.44 24.14 -6.07
N GLY A 215 -8.84 24.86 -5.05
CA GLY A 215 -8.93 26.33 -5.03
C GLY A 215 -7.65 26.96 -4.49
N PRO A 216 -7.74 27.73 -3.37
CA PRO A 216 -6.61 28.45 -2.78
C PRO A 216 -5.42 27.57 -2.41
N SER A 217 -5.65 26.34 -1.95
CA SER A 217 -4.61 25.42 -1.49
C SER A 217 -3.84 24.74 -2.63
N ARG A 218 -4.19 25.00 -3.90
CA ARG A 218 -3.58 24.32 -5.07
C ARG A 218 -2.06 24.36 -5.06
N GLY A 219 -1.46 25.51 -4.78
CA GLY A 219 0.00 25.68 -4.79
C GLY A 219 0.71 24.79 -3.75
N VAL A 220 0.15 24.71 -2.55
CA VAL A 220 0.65 23.90 -1.45
C VAL A 220 0.50 22.41 -1.78
N ILE A 221 -0.68 22.00 -2.26
CA ILE A 221 -0.96 20.59 -2.59
C ILE A 221 -0.13 20.10 -3.77
N VAL A 222 0.12 20.92 -4.79
CA VAL A 222 1.00 20.52 -5.92
C VAL A 222 2.44 20.30 -5.45
N ARG A 223 2.97 21.16 -4.57
CA ARG A 223 4.32 20.98 -3.99
C ARG A 223 4.40 19.71 -3.13
N LEU A 224 3.41 19.49 -2.26
CA LEU A 224 3.34 18.25 -1.47
C LEU A 224 3.20 17.01 -2.35
N SER A 225 2.37 17.07 -3.40
CA SER A 225 2.21 15.96 -4.34
C SER A 225 3.54 15.60 -5.03
N GLY A 226 4.33 16.60 -5.42
CA GLY A 226 5.67 16.38 -5.98
C GLY A 226 6.63 15.72 -5.00
N LEU A 227 6.63 16.19 -3.74
CA LEU A 227 7.45 15.59 -2.68
C LEU A 227 7.02 14.17 -2.34
N PHE A 228 5.71 13.93 -2.23
CA PHE A 228 5.18 12.58 -1.96
C PHE A 228 5.40 11.62 -3.14
N ALA A 229 5.42 12.14 -4.38
CA ALA A 229 5.83 11.37 -5.54
C ALA A 229 7.31 10.95 -5.44
N LEU A 230 8.19 11.87 -5.03
CA LEU A 230 9.61 11.58 -4.82
C LEU A 230 9.83 10.51 -3.74
N ASP A 231 9.14 10.63 -2.60
CA ASP A 231 9.16 9.63 -1.53
C ASP A 231 8.67 8.25 -2.02
N SER A 232 7.55 8.24 -2.73
CA SER A 232 6.94 7.01 -3.25
C SER A 232 7.78 6.36 -4.35
N PHE A 233 8.45 7.16 -5.18
CA PHE A 233 9.43 6.69 -6.16
C PHE A 233 10.60 5.97 -5.46
N GLY A 234 11.20 6.59 -4.43
CA GLY A 234 12.23 5.95 -3.61
C GLY A 234 11.71 4.66 -2.94
N GLY A 235 10.47 4.67 -2.45
CA GLY A 235 9.82 3.48 -1.87
C GLY A 235 9.64 2.33 -2.86
N GLY A 236 9.49 2.63 -4.15
CA GLY A 236 9.37 1.64 -5.21
C GLY A 236 10.62 0.75 -5.37
N PHE A 237 11.81 1.26 -5.04
CA PHE A 237 13.06 0.47 -5.08
C PHE A 237 13.09 -0.67 -4.05
N VAL A 238 12.32 -0.59 -2.99
CA VAL A 238 12.44 -1.45 -1.81
C VAL A 238 11.07 -1.99 -1.37
N VAL A 239 10.24 -2.38 -2.33
CA VAL A 239 8.97 -3.08 -2.05
C VAL A 239 9.25 -4.47 -1.50
N GLN A 240 8.31 -5.02 -0.73
CA GLN A 240 8.50 -6.27 0.02
C GLN A 240 9.01 -7.42 -0.84
N ALA A 241 8.42 -7.66 -2.02
CA ALA A 241 8.85 -8.71 -2.92
C ALA A 241 10.28 -8.52 -3.45
N PHE A 242 10.69 -7.26 -3.69
CA PHE A 242 12.06 -6.96 -4.12
C PHE A 242 13.07 -7.17 -2.99
N ILE A 243 12.71 -6.80 -1.75
CA ILE A 243 13.57 -7.08 -0.57
C ILE A 243 13.69 -8.60 -0.37
N ALA A 244 12.60 -9.36 -0.52
CA ALA A 244 12.62 -10.84 -0.42
C ALA A 244 13.55 -11.44 -1.48
N PHE A 245 13.42 -11.02 -2.75
CA PHE A 245 14.33 -11.41 -3.83
C PHE A 245 15.78 -11.07 -3.51
N TRP A 246 16.06 -9.85 -3.02
CA TRP A 246 17.41 -9.42 -2.69
C TRP A 246 18.02 -10.22 -1.53
N LEU A 247 17.25 -10.54 -0.47
CA LEU A 247 17.71 -11.36 0.65
C LEU A 247 18.06 -12.78 0.19
N ALA A 248 17.24 -13.38 -0.66
CA ALA A 248 17.50 -14.68 -1.26
C ALA A 248 18.76 -14.63 -2.15
N ASN A 249 18.80 -13.69 -3.08
CA ASN A 249 19.87 -13.59 -4.08
C ASN A 249 21.24 -13.22 -3.47
N ARG A 250 21.28 -12.28 -2.51
CA ARG A 250 22.55 -11.82 -1.92
C ARG A 250 23.08 -12.74 -0.83
N PHE A 251 22.21 -13.28 0.01
CA PHE A 251 22.60 -14.01 1.22
C PHE A 251 22.19 -15.49 1.20
N GLY A 252 21.50 -15.94 0.16
CA GLY A 252 20.95 -17.29 0.13
C GLY A 252 19.90 -17.54 1.22
N ALA A 253 19.19 -16.47 1.63
CA ALA A 253 18.21 -16.56 2.71
C ALA A 253 17.06 -17.47 2.31
N SER A 254 16.76 -18.48 3.12
CA SER A 254 15.65 -19.41 2.88
C SER A 254 14.30 -18.70 2.98
N LEU A 255 13.29 -19.26 2.32
CA LEU A 255 11.91 -18.81 2.39
C LEU A 255 11.43 -18.73 3.87
N GLY A 256 11.84 -19.72 4.70
CA GLY A 256 11.57 -19.73 6.15
C GLY A 256 12.08 -18.49 6.87
N THR A 257 13.35 -18.16 6.64
CA THR A 257 13.98 -16.97 7.24
C THR A 257 13.29 -15.69 6.76
N ILE A 258 13.03 -15.56 5.47
CA ILE A 258 12.40 -14.37 4.88
C ILE A 258 10.97 -14.20 5.40
N GLY A 259 10.21 -15.29 5.53
CA GLY A 259 8.86 -15.29 6.09
C GLY A 259 8.83 -14.77 7.54
N VAL A 260 9.74 -15.25 8.40
CA VAL A 260 9.87 -14.77 9.79
C VAL A 260 10.27 -13.29 9.83
N VAL A 261 11.20 -12.86 8.98
CA VAL A 261 11.62 -11.45 8.89
C VAL A 261 10.43 -10.56 8.54
N PHE A 262 9.64 -10.90 7.52
CA PHE A 262 8.50 -10.08 7.14
C PHE A 262 7.31 -10.18 8.10
N PHE A 263 7.17 -11.27 8.82
CA PHE A 263 6.26 -11.32 9.98
C PHE A 263 6.67 -10.29 11.04
N ALA A 264 7.94 -10.28 11.43
CA ALA A 264 8.47 -9.31 12.40
C ALA A 264 8.33 -7.86 11.90
N VAL A 265 8.60 -7.61 10.60
CA VAL A 265 8.36 -6.32 9.95
C VAL A 265 6.89 -5.89 10.14
N GLY A 266 5.92 -6.76 9.87
CA GLY A 266 4.50 -6.42 10.02
C GLY A 266 4.09 -6.13 11.46
N VAL A 267 4.64 -6.86 12.44
CA VAL A 267 4.42 -6.59 13.87
C VAL A 267 4.97 -5.20 14.24
N LEU A 268 6.20 -4.89 13.83
CA LEU A 268 6.83 -3.59 14.10
C LEU A 268 6.10 -2.43 13.39
N GLN A 269 5.60 -2.63 12.17
CA GLN A 269 4.76 -1.65 11.48
C GLN A 269 3.49 -1.35 12.28
N THR A 270 2.84 -2.38 12.79
CA THR A 270 1.62 -2.22 13.60
C THR A 270 1.93 -1.41 14.87
N ALA A 271 3.02 -1.71 15.57
CA ALA A 271 3.47 -0.95 16.73
C ALA A 271 3.77 0.52 16.37
N SER A 272 4.44 0.75 15.24
CA SER A 272 4.75 2.08 14.72
C SER A 272 3.49 2.92 14.49
N PHE A 273 2.43 2.35 13.88
CA PHE A 273 1.15 3.03 13.70
C PHE A 273 0.47 3.43 15.00
N LEU A 274 0.58 2.62 16.06
CA LEU A 274 -0.01 2.92 17.37
C LEU A 274 0.72 4.02 18.13
N VAL A 275 2.01 4.17 17.89
CA VAL A 275 2.87 5.18 18.55
C VAL A 275 2.78 6.54 17.84
N ALA A 276 2.61 6.55 16.52
CA ALA A 276 2.62 7.75 15.69
C ALA A 276 1.70 8.89 16.17
N PRO A 277 0.42 8.66 16.57
CA PRO A 277 -0.45 9.72 17.04
C PRO A 277 0.06 10.39 18.30
N ARG A 278 0.58 9.63 19.26
CA ARG A 278 1.14 10.17 20.52
C ARG A 278 2.35 11.07 20.28
N LEU A 279 3.20 10.71 19.34
CA LEU A 279 4.33 11.54 18.92
C LEU A 279 3.85 12.82 18.21
N ALA A 280 2.85 12.69 17.34
CA ALA A 280 2.27 13.82 16.62
C ALA A 280 1.57 14.83 17.57
N GLU A 281 0.89 14.36 18.60
CA GLU A 281 0.31 15.21 19.66
C GLU A 281 1.39 15.97 20.45
N ARG A 282 2.52 15.32 20.71
CA ARG A 282 3.59 15.92 21.52
C ARG A 282 4.52 16.85 20.74
N PHE A 283 4.87 16.49 19.52
CA PHE A 283 5.89 17.17 18.72
C PHE A 283 5.34 17.89 17.49
N GLY A 284 4.07 17.67 17.15
CA GLY A 284 3.44 18.16 15.94
C GLY A 284 3.54 17.20 14.76
N LEU A 285 2.69 17.39 13.76
CA LEU A 285 2.58 16.48 12.60
C LEU A 285 3.87 16.47 11.75
N LEU A 286 4.33 17.65 11.32
CA LEU A 286 5.50 17.75 10.43
C LEU A 286 6.81 17.27 11.09
N PRO A 287 7.15 17.68 12.34
CA PRO A 287 8.31 17.13 13.02
C PRO A 287 8.25 15.62 13.17
N THR A 288 7.10 15.05 13.52
CA THR A 288 6.94 13.59 13.63
C THR A 288 7.20 12.92 12.29
N MET A 289 6.63 13.42 11.18
CA MET A 289 6.90 12.90 9.84
C MET A 289 8.40 12.85 9.55
N VAL A 290 9.09 13.99 9.68
CA VAL A 290 10.48 14.12 9.23
C VAL A 290 11.45 13.40 10.16
N PHE A 291 11.34 13.63 11.48
CA PHE A 291 12.35 13.13 12.42
C PHE A 291 12.20 11.65 12.80
N THR A 292 11.11 11.00 12.41
CA THR A 292 11.03 9.53 12.44
C THR A 292 11.45 8.92 11.10
N HIS A 293 11.10 9.57 9.98
CA HIS A 293 11.33 9.04 8.65
C HIS A 293 12.78 9.20 8.19
N LEU A 294 13.44 10.34 8.45
CA LEU A 294 14.83 10.57 8.05
C LEU A 294 15.82 9.55 8.66
N PRO A 295 15.82 9.26 9.98
CA PRO A 295 16.65 8.19 10.52
C PRO A 295 16.36 6.82 9.92
N SER A 296 15.07 6.51 9.66
CA SER A 296 14.67 5.28 8.97
C SER A 296 15.29 5.17 7.57
N ASN A 297 15.37 6.29 6.83
CA ASN A 297 15.93 6.31 5.49
C ASN A 297 17.46 6.22 5.49
N LEU A 298 18.13 6.74 6.51
CA LEU A 298 19.57 6.53 6.72
C LEU A 298 19.87 5.05 7.03
N LEU A 299 19.05 4.41 7.89
CA LEU A 299 19.14 2.96 8.14
C LEU A 299 18.86 2.15 6.85
N LEU A 300 17.92 2.60 6.02
CA LEU A 300 17.66 1.99 4.72
C LEU A 300 18.89 2.04 3.81
N ALA A 301 19.53 3.20 3.70
CA ALA A 301 20.77 3.34 2.94
C ALA A 301 21.90 2.46 3.51
N ALA A 302 21.98 2.31 4.83
CA ALA A 302 22.97 1.48 5.50
C ALA A 302 22.83 -0.01 5.19
N ILE A 303 21.62 -0.50 4.83
CA ILE A 303 21.40 -1.90 4.39
C ILE A 303 22.27 -2.25 3.19
N ALA A 304 22.55 -1.28 2.31
CA ALA A 304 23.42 -1.47 1.14
C ALA A 304 24.82 -2.04 1.51
N PHE A 305 25.30 -1.70 2.69
CA PHE A 305 26.63 -2.05 3.19
C PHE A 305 26.62 -3.21 4.19
N ALA A 306 25.46 -3.86 4.40
CA ALA A 306 25.35 -4.97 5.34
C ALA A 306 26.30 -6.12 4.94
N PRO A 307 27.21 -6.55 5.83
CA PRO A 307 28.19 -7.59 5.52
C PRO A 307 27.59 -8.99 5.54
N ASN A 308 26.49 -9.19 6.25
CA ASN A 308 25.82 -10.48 6.41
C ASN A 308 24.31 -10.32 6.61
N LEU A 309 23.58 -11.42 6.53
CA LEU A 309 22.13 -11.48 6.67
C LEU A 309 21.64 -10.88 8.00
N ALA A 310 22.31 -11.21 9.12
CA ALA A 310 21.89 -10.74 10.44
C ALA A 310 21.92 -9.21 10.54
N THR A 311 22.98 -8.57 10.02
CA THR A 311 23.08 -7.11 9.97
C THR A 311 22.01 -6.51 9.05
N ALA A 312 21.77 -7.09 7.87
CA ALA A 312 20.74 -6.63 6.95
C ALA A 312 19.34 -6.68 7.60
N VAL A 313 19.02 -7.79 8.26
CA VAL A 313 17.75 -7.97 8.98
C VAL A 313 17.64 -7.01 10.16
N ALA A 314 18.69 -6.85 10.98
CA ALA A 314 18.67 -5.91 12.10
C ALA A 314 18.41 -4.47 11.65
N LEU A 315 19.07 -4.01 10.56
CA LEU A 315 18.83 -2.68 9.97
C LEU A 315 17.41 -2.57 9.40
N LEU A 316 16.89 -3.62 8.73
CA LEU A 316 15.55 -3.66 8.21
C LEU A 316 14.48 -3.56 9.30
N LEU A 317 14.64 -4.27 10.40
CA LEU A 317 13.73 -4.22 11.54
C LEU A 317 13.81 -2.87 12.27
N ALA A 318 15.02 -2.36 12.53
CA ALA A 318 15.23 -1.06 13.17
C ALA A 318 14.60 0.08 12.36
N ARG A 319 14.81 0.09 11.02
CA ARG A 319 14.17 1.10 10.18
C ARG A 319 12.65 1.01 10.19
N THR A 320 12.11 -0.21 10.20
CA THR A 320 10.67 -0.44 10.11
C THR A 320 9.92 0.15 11.30
N LEU A 321 10.50 0.09 12.49
CA LEU A 321 9.92 0.70 13.69
C LEU A 321 9.68 2.21 13.53
N LEU A 322 10.51 2.89 12.76
CA LEU A 322 10.44 4.33 12.54
C LEU A 322 9.68 4.71 11.26
N SER A 323 9.75 3.87 10.23
CA SER A 323 9.34 4.22 8.87
C SER A 323 7.84 4.37 8.66
N GLN A 324 7.01 3.80 9.52
CA GLN A 324 5.55 3.80 9.32
C GLN A 324 4.83 4.91 10.10
N MET A 325 5.57 5.64 10.94
CA MET A 325 5.00 6.76 11.72
C MET A 325 4.64 7.94 10.83
N ASP A 326 5.28 8.08 9.66
CA ASP A 326 4.97 9.14 8.71
C ASP A 326 3.59 8.99 8.05
N VAL A 327 3.09 7.77 7.88
CA VAL A 327 1.85 7.51 7.11
C VAL A 327 0.63 8.21 7.71
N PRO A 328 0.23 7.97 8.98
CA PRO A 328 -0.93 8.65 9.56
C PRO A 328 -0.69 10.15 9.76
N THR A 329 0.53 10.55 10.11
CA THR A 329 0.87 11.97 10.30
C THR A 329 0.85 12.74 8.99
N ARG A 330 1.30 12.15 7.89
CA ARG A 330 1.22 12.71 6.53
C ARG A 330 -0.23 12.92 6.09
N GLN A 331 -1.08 11.92 6.29
CA GLN A 331 -2.50 12.03 5.96
C GLN A 331 -3.17 13.16 6.75
N ALA A 332 -2.93 13.22 8.06
CA ALA A 332 -3.43 14.28 8.92
C ALA A 332 -2.89 15.66 8.51
N TYR A 333 -1.61 15.75 8.15
CA TYR A 333 -0.96 16.99 7.73
C TYR A 333 -1.58 17.56 6.45
N VAL A 334 -1.83 16.72 5.43
CA VAL A 334 -2.53 17.16 4.21
C VAL A 334 -3.92 17.71 4.54
N MET A 335 -4.66 17.03 5.41
CA MET A 335 -6.01 17.47 5.80
C MET A 335 -6.01 18.76 6.60
N ALA A 336 -4.96 19.01 7.39
CA ALA A 336 -4.82 20.23 8.18
C ALA A 336 -4.42 21.47 7.35
N LEU A 337 -3.81 21.27 6.18
CA LEU A 337 -3.36 22.36 5.30
C LEU A 337 -4.44 22.87 4.34
N VAL A 338 -5.60 22.22 4.27
CA VAL A 338 -6.65 22.53 3.28
C VAL A 338 -7.99 22.78 3.96
N THR A 339 -8.82 23.59 3.31
CA THR A 339 -10.19 23.80 3.76
C THR A 339 -11.01 22.50 3.68
N PRO A 340 -12.08 22.33 4.47
CA PRO A 340 -12.94 21.16 4.44
C PRO A 340 -13.44 20.79 3.03
N ALA A 341 -13.74 21.79 2.19
CA ALA A 341 -14.19 21.59 0.81
C ALA A 341 -13.10 21.02 -0.12
N GLU A 342 -11.81 21.24 0.20
CA GLU A 342 -10.68 20.80 -0.60
C GLU A 342 -10.06 19.48 -0.11
N ARG A 343 -10.51 18.90 1.02
CA ARG A 343 -9.93 17.67 1.61
C ARG A 343 -9.94 16.50 0.65
N THR A 344 -11.07 16.27 -0.03
CA THR A 344 -11.20 15.15 -0.99
C THR A 344 -10.29 15.32 -2.20
N PRO A 345 -10.29 16.46 -2.94
CA PRO A 345 -9.37 16.65 -4.04
C PRO A 345 -7.90 16.65 -3.60
N ALA A 346 -7.54 17.20 -2.44
CA ALA A 346 -6.17 17.18 -1.93
C ALA A 346 -5.66 15.75 -1.69
N ALA A 347 -6.47 14.89 -1.07
CA ALA A 347 -6.16 13.48 -0.90
C ALA A 347 -6.00 12.78 -2.26
N ALA A 348 -6.89 13.04 -3.22
CA ALA A 348 -6.84 12.44 -4.54
C ALA A 348 -5.55 12.82 -5.30
N TYR A 349 -5.19 14.10 -5.31
CA TYR A 349 -3.98 14.58 -5.98
C TYR A 349 -2.70 13.99 -5.35
N THR A 350 -2.58 14.03 -4.03
CA THR A 350 -1.40 13.53 -3.34
C THR A 350 -1.24 12.02 -3.47
N ASN A 351 -2.32 11.24 -3.38
CA ASN A 351 -2.27 9.79 -3.55
C ASN A 351 -2.00 9.39 -5.00
N THR A 352 -2.64 10.05 -5.99
CA THR A 352 -2.38 9.77 -7.41
C THR A 352 -0.92 10.02 -7.75
N ALA A 353 -0.34 11.13 -7.30
CA ALA A 353 1.07 11.44 -7.54
C ALA A 353 2.00 10.36 -6.98
N ARG A 354 1.70 9.81 -5.80
CA ARG A 354 2.45 8.70 -5.19
C ARG A 354 2.35 7.41 -6.00
N TYR A 355 1.15 7.02 -6.39
CA TYR A 355 0.92 5.73 -7.03
C TYR A 355 1.45 5.67 -8.46
N VAL A 356 1.35 6.75 -9.23
CA VAL A 356 1.77 6.78 -10.65
C VAL A 356 3.28 6.58 -10.82
N VAL A 357 4.09 7.11 -9.92
CA VAL A 357 5.56 7.03 -10.04
C VAL A 357 6.16 5.77 -9.42
N ARG A 358 5.46 5.15 -8.49
CA ARG A 358 5.96 4.01 -7.70
C ARG A 358 6.39 2.80 -8.55
N PRO A 359 5.68 2.42 -9.63
CA PRO A 359 6.08 1.29 -10.50
C PRO A 359 7.42 1.47 -11.21
N ILE A 360 7.93 2.69 -11.35
CA ILE A 360 9.23 2.97 -11.96
C ILE A 360 10.36 2.45 -11.05
N GLY A 361 10.15 2.49 -9.73
CA GLY A 361 11.14 2.11 -8.73
C GLY A 361 11.73 0.71 -8.93
N PRO A 362 10.93 -0.37 -9.00
CA PRO A 362 11.46 -1.74 -9.15
C PRO A 362 12.22 -1.97 -10.46
N VAL A 363 11.85 -1.30 -11.56
CA VAL A 363 12.60 -1.37 -12.83
C VAL A 363 14.02 -0.86 -12.63
N LEU A 364 14.13 0.33 -12.03
CA LEU A 364 15.44 0.94 -11.76
C LEU A 364 16.18 0.21 -10.64
N ALA A 365 15.47 -0.36 -9.67
CA ALA A 365 16.06 -1.19 -8.62
C ALA A 365 16.71 -2.45 -9.22
N GLY A 366 16.03 -3.15 -10.12
CA GLY A 366 16.58 -4.29 -10.83
C GLY A 366 17.83 -3.95 -11.64
N ALA A 367 17.78 -2.85 -12.38
CA ALA A 367 18.93 -2.34 -13.13
C ALA A 367 20.08 -1.89 -12.20
N ALA A 368 19.78 -1.24 -11.08
CA ALA A 368 20.79 -0.85 -10.09
C ALA A 368 21.42 -2.07 -9.41
N GLN A 369 20.63 -3.09 -9.09
CA GLN A 369 21.12 -4.32 -8.47
C GLN A 369 22.05 -5.10 -9.40
N SER A 370 21.86 -5.05 -10.73
CA SER A 370 22.79 -5.68 -11.68
C SER A 370 24.18 -5.03 -11.69
N VAL A 371 24.28 -3.76 -11.25
CA VAL A 371 25.56 -3.05 -11.10
C VAL A 371 26.19 -3.35 -9.73
N ALA A 372 25.40 -3.24 -8.66
CA ALA A 372 25.82 -3.58 -7.31
C ALA A 372 24.62 -3.99 -6.46
N LEU A 373 24.71 -5.13 -5.76
CA LEU A 373 23.60 -5.76 -5.02
C LEU A 373 22.95 -4.84 -3.97
N GLY A 374 23.71 -3.95 -3.34
CA GLY A 374 23.18 -3.00 -2.34
C GLY A 374 22.69 -1.67 -2.91
N LEU A 375 22.97 -1.37 -4.18
CA LEU A 375 22.71 -0.06 -4.77
C LEU A 375 21.24 0.40 -4.71
N PRO A 376 20.23 -0.48 -4.88
CA PRO A 376 18.83 -0.07 -4.72
C PRO A 376 18.51 0.54 -3.35
N PHE A 377 19.08 -0.01 -2.27
CA PHE A 377 18.87 0.49 -0.91
C PHE A 377 19.52 1.86 -0.69
N LEU A 378 20.73 2.04 -1.22
CA LEU A 378 21.44 3.32 -1.16
C LEU A 378 20.66 4.41 -1.91
N ILE A 379 20.21 4.12 -3.13
CA ILE A 379 19.41 5.05 -3.94
C ILE A 379 18.10 5.39 -3.23
N ALA A 380 17.37 4.37 -2.77
CA ALA A 380 16.10 4.57 -2.07
C ALA A 380 16.27 5.43 -0.81
N GLY A 381 17.23 5.09 0.04
CA GLY A 381 17.51 5.83 1.28
C GLY A 381 17.93 7.26 1.01
N SER A 382 18.75 7.50 -0.02
CA SER A 382 19.18 8.85 -0.42
C SER A 382 18.02 9.70 -0.94
N ILE A 383 17.20 9.17 -1.86
CA ILE A 383 16.04 9.88 -2.41
C ILE A 383 15.07 10.27 -1.31
N LYS A 384 14.76 9.32 -0.41
CA LYS A 384 13.82 9.53 0.70
C LYS A 384 14.39 10.50 1.76
N SER A 385 15.69 10.48 2.01
CA SER A 385 16.34 11.47 2.89
C SER A 385 16.30 12.87 2.28
N VAL A 386 16.53 13.01 0.97
CA VAL A 386 16.39 14.28 0.25
C VAL A 386 14.95 14.80 0.33
N TYR A 387 13.98 13.91 0.15
CA TYR A 387 12.56 14.23 0.36
C TYR A 387 12.31 14.83 1.75
N ASP A 388 12.78 14.18 2.82
CA ASP A 388 12.58 14.64 4.20
C ASP A 388 13.20 16.02 4.45
N LEU A 389 14.41 16.25 3.95
CA LEU A 389 15.11 17.52 4.09
C LEU A 389 14.39 18.67 3.34
N ILE A 390 13.92 18.40 2.11
CA ILE A 390 13.16 19.38 1.33
C ILE A 390 11.80 19.65 2.00
N LEU A 391 11.11 18.59 2.46
CA LEU A 391 9.84 18.71 3.17
C LEU A 391 10.00 19.59 4.40
N TRP A 392 11.01 19.34 5.23
CA TRP A 392 11.32 20.18 6.38
C TRP A 392 11.61 21.63 5.98
N ARG A 393 12.49 21.83 5.00
CA ARG A 393 12.91 23.16 4.56
C ARG A 393 11.77 24.01 4.02
N TRP A 394 10.83 23.40 3.32
CA TRP A 394 9.73 24.12 2.66
C TRP A 394 8.53 24.33 3.58
N PHE A 395 8.26 23.40 4.48
CA PHE A 395 7.02 23.37 5.24
C PHE A 395 7.17 23.68 6.73
N SER A 396 8.38 23.77 7.28
CA SER A 396 8.59 24.11 8.70
C SER A 396 8.08 25.50 9.10
N ARG A 397 7.85 26.37 8.12
CA ARG A 397 7.33 27.74 8.33
C ARG A 397 5.89 27.91 7.86
N VAL A 398 5.25 26.86 7.36
CA VAL A 398 3.84 26.92 6.93
C VAL A 398 2.97 26.77 8.17
N GLU A 399 2.21 27.81 8.47
CA GLU A 399 1.24 27.76 9.55
C GLU A 399 0.07 26.87 9.16
N ILE A 400 -0.31 25.95 10.05
CA ILE A 400 -1.52 25.14 9.91
C ILE A 400 -2.69 26.04 10.34
N PRO A 401 -3.70 26.28 9.46
CA PRO A 401 -4.86 27.05 9.83
C PRO A 401 -5.51 26.45 11.09
N SER A 402 -5.73 27.27 12.15
CA SER A 402 -6.46 26.83 13.33
C SER A 402 -7.91 26.53 12.95
N GLU A 403 -8.47 25.42 13.42
CA GLU A 403 -9.89 25.07 13.18
C GLU A 403 -10.85 26.13 13.75
N ASP A 404 -10.39 26.97 14.67
CA ASP A 404 -11.14 28.06 15.29
C ASP A 404 -11.13 29.38 14.50
N ALA A 405 -10.51 29.44 13.33
CA ALA A 405 -10.58 30.61 12.46
C ALA A 405 -12.00 30.75 11.91
N THR A 406 -12.84 31.43 12.64
CA THR A 406 -14.18 31.84 12.19
C THR A 406 -14.03 32.49 10.81
N PRO A 407 -14.79 32.06 9.78
CA PRO A 407 -14.74 32.72 8.48
C PRO A 407 -15.02 34.21 8.67
N PRO A 408 -14.28 35.11 8.00
CA PRO A 408 -14.54 36.56 8.11
C PRO A 408 -16.02 36.78 7.79
N PRO A 409 -16.69 37.69 8.54
CA PRO A 409 -18.09 37.99 8.32
C PRO A 409 -18.29 38.38 6.84
N PRO A 410 -19.40 37.97 6.21
CA PRO A 410 -19.68 38.33 4.84
C PRO A 410 -19.62 39.85 4.72
N ALA A 411 -18.91 40.34 3.69
CA ALA A 411 -18.79 41.75 3.41
C ALA A 411 -20.20 42.39 3.41
N PRO A 412 -20.41 43.54 4.07
CA PRO A 412 -21.71 44.17 4.11
C PRO A 412 -22.21 44.41 2.70
N ALA A 413 -23.40 43.85 2.39
CA ALA A 413 -24.05 44.06 1.11
C ALA A 413 -24.06 45.56 0.81
N ALA A 414 -23.43 45.95 -0.30
CA ALA A 414 -23.46 47.34 -0.77
C ALA A 414 -24.92 47.77 -0.87
N ARG A 415 -25.36 48.60 0.09
CA ARG A 415 -26.67 49.24 0.05
C ARG A 415 -26.70 50.06 -1.24
N GLY A 416 -27.55 49.63 -2.17
CA GLY A 416 -27.80 50.36 -3.41
C GLY A 416 -28.09 51.82 -3.13
N ALA A 417 -27.29 52.67 -3.76
CA ALA A 417 -27.61 54.07 -3.96
C ALA A 417 -28.73 54.14 -4.99
N ARG A 418 -29.85 54.66 -4.59
CA ARG A 418 -30.93 55.09 -5.50
C ARG A 418 -30.49 56.32 -6.29
#